data_5741d35fd5de2dc48dfc70f049576712
#
_entry.id   5741d35fd5de2dc48dfc70f049576712
#
_cell.length_a   1.000
_cell.length_b   1.000
_cell.length_c   1.000
_cell.angle_alpha   90.00
_cell.angle_beta   90.00
_cell.angle_gamma   90.00
#
_symmetry.space_group_name_H-M   'P 1'
#
loop_
_entity.id
_entity.type
_entity.pdbx_description
1 polymer ?
#
loop_
_entity_poly.entity_id
_entity_poly.type
_entity_poly.pdbx_seq_one_letter_code
_entity_poly.pdbx_strand_id
1 'polypeptide(L)'
;EQKKLAPKVELSTTDLNLGSFNGKKKLKGEILVSNQGKSVLDIRSMQMFTMGLQVQLKKSKIQPGETVKMKVTAVATDLKKSRAKHPRILMITNDPENAKVVIRINVK
;
A
#
# COMPACT_ATOMS: atom_id res chain seq x y z
N GLU A 1 3.48 -3.88 -28.61
CA GLU A 1 3.89 -2.53 -28.41
C GLU A 1 3.11 -1.77 -27.35
N GLN A 2 1.92 -2.24 -26.97
CA GLN A 2 1.18 -1.64 -25.90
C GLN A 2 1.92 -1.67 -24.58
N LYS A 3 2.83 -2.62 -24.41
CA LYS A 3 3.65 -2.72 -23.21
C LYS A 3 4.57 -1.52 -23.00
N LYS A 4 4.99 -0.87 -24.09
CA LYS A 4 5.87 0.30 -24.01
C LYS A 4 5.17 1.52 -23.41
N LEU A 5 3.84 1.57 -23.51
CA LEU A 5 3.05 2.69 -23.00
C LEU A 5 2.30 2.32 -21.73
N ALA A 6 2.60 1.16 -21.16
CA ALA A 6 1.90 0.70 -19.97
C ALA A 6 2.41 1.41 -18.72
N PRO A 7 1.56 1.60 -17.71
CA PRO A 7 2.00 2.09 -16.41
C PRO A 7 2.83 1.00 -15.70
N LYS A 8 3.69 1.43 -14.80
CA LYS A 8 4.49 0.49 -14.02
C LYS A 8 4.52 0.97 -12.57
N VAL A 9 3.86 0.22 -11.71
CA VAL A 9 3.83 0.56 -10.29
C VAL A 9 5.13 0.14 -9.62
N GLU A 10 5.68 1.02 -8.81
CA GLU A 10 6.86 0.73 -8.01
C GLU A 10 6.65 1.26 -6.60
N LEU A 11 6.93 0.43 -5.62
CA LEU A 11 6.78 0.78 -4.21
C LEU A 11 8.15 0.81 -3.55
N SER A 12 8.32 1.74 -2.60
CA SER A 12 9.55 1.80 -1.83
C SER A 12 9.75 0.52 -1.01
N THR A 13 8.65 -0.10 -0.59
CA THR A 13 8.68 -1.40 0.06
C THR A 13 7.33 -2.08 -0.05
N THR A 14 7.32 -3.41 -0.09
CA THR A 14 6.10 -4.20 0.03
C THR A 14 6.00 -4.87 1.41
N ASP A 15 7.04 -4.70 2.24
CA ASP A 15 7.07 -5.19 3.62
C ASP A 15 7.30 -3.99 4.53
N LEU A 16 6.23 -3.47 5.11
CA LEU A 16 6.31 -2.30 5.98
C LEU A 16 6.41 -2.74 7.44
N ASN A 17 7.51 -2.42 8.07
CA ASN A 17 7.73 -2.73 9.48
C ASN A 17 7.35 -1.51 10.33
N LEU A 18 6.28 -1.64 11.09
CA LEU A 18 5.82 -0.57 11.98
C LEU A 18 6.40 -0.70 13.39
N GLY A 19 7.02 -1.83 13.70
CA GLY A 19 7.62 -2.06 14.99
C GLY A 19 6.59 -2.51 16.03
N SER A 20 6.81 -2.11 17.27
CA SER A 20 5.95 -2.48 18.40
C SER A 20 5.11 -1.29 18.83
N PHE A 21 3.89 -1.56 19.29
CA PHE A 21 3.02 -0.48 19.79
C PHE A 21 3.57 0.17 21.06
N ASN A 22 4.23 -0.61 21.95
CA ASN A 22 4.82 -0.10 23.18
C ASN A 22 3.89 0.83 23.97
N GLY A 23 2.63 0.41 24.10
CA GLY A 23 1.62 1.22 24.77
C GLY A 23 0.96 2.28 23.92
N LYS A 24 1.40 2.45 22.68
CA LYS A 24 0.76 3.38 21.73
C LYS A 24 -0.50 2.76 21.17
N LYS A 25 -1.50 3.60 20.90
CA LYS A 25 -2.76 3.13 20.33
C LYS A 25 -2.69 2.96 18.82
N LYS A 26 -1.82 3.71 18.17
CA LYS A 26 -1.68 3.71 16.71
C LYS A 26 -0.22 3.75 16.29
N LEU A 27 0.10 3.04 15.24
CA LEU A 27 1.39 3.12 14.56
C LEU A 27 1.17 3.62 13.14
N LYS A 28 2.06 4.48 12.68
CA LYS A 28 1.98 5.07 11.35
C LYS A 28 3.23 4.76 10.55
N GLY A 29 3.03 4.49 9.26
CA GLY A 29 4.13 4.30 8.32
C GLY A 29 3.80 4.92 6.98
N GLU A 30 4.81 5.04 6.13
CA GLU A 30 4.64 5.59 4.80
C GLU A 30 5.29 4.68 3.75
N ILE A 31 4.63 4.55 2.62
CA ILE A 31 5.16 3.85 1.45
C ILE A 31 5.11 4.81 0.28
N LEU A 32 6.21 4.93 -0.45
CA LEU A 32 6.25 5.74 -1.65
C LEU A 32 5.79 4.90 -2.83
N VAL A 33 4.77 5.37 -3.53
CA VAL A 33 4.22 4.74 -4.71
C VAL A 33 4.58 5.58 -5.92
N SER A 34 5.31 5.02 -6.86
CA SER A 34 5.73 5.75 -8.05
C SER A 34 5.31 5.02 -9.31
N ASN A 35 5.19 5.78 -10.39
CA ASN A 35 4.88 5.25 -11.70
C ASN A 35 6.14 5.37 -12.58
N GLN A 36 6.78 4.23 -12.82
CA GLN A 36 7.98 4.17 -13.66
C GLN A 36 7.65 3.83 -15.10
N GLY A 37 6.37 3.74 -15.43
CA GLY A 37 5.92 3.45 -16.77
C GLY A 37 5.77 4.71 -17.61
N LYS A 38 5.08 4.57 -18.75
CA LYS A 38 4.91 5.66 -19.71
C LYS A 38 3.47 6.12 -19.87
N SER A 39 2.54 5.51 -19.14
CA SER A 39 1.16 5.98 -19.11
C SER A 39 0.70 6.11 -17.67
N VAL A 40 -0.48 6.71 -17.46
CA VAL A 40 -1.00 6.99 -16.13
C VAL A 40 -1.25 5.69 -15.37
N LEU A 41 -0.71 5.61 -14.16
CA LEU A 41 -0.97 4.50 -13.24
C LEU A 41 -2.23 4.82 -12.45
N ASP A 42 -3.22 3.94 -12.53
CA ASP A 42 -4.48 4.10 -11.81
C ASP A 42 -4.56 3.04 -10.70
N ILE A 43 -4.62 3.50 -9.47
CA ILE A 43 -4.84 2.64 -8.31
C ILE A 43 -6.35 2.48 -8.16
N ARG A 44 -6.88 1.37 -8.67
CA ARG A 44 -8.33 1.17 -8.77
C ARG A 44 -8.99 0.88 -7.44
N SER A 45 -8.32 0.12 -6.58
CA SER A 45 -8.86 -0.13 -5.24
C SER A 45 -7.77 -0.61 -4.31
N MET A 46 -8.05 -0.50 -3.02
CA MET A 46 -7.21 -1.08 -1.97
C MET A 46 -8.10 -1.86 -1.04
N GLN A 47 -7.79 -3.13 -0.84
CA GLN A 47 -8.56 -4.00 0.03
C GLN A 47 -7.71 -4.37 1.23
N MET A 48 -8.28 -4.20 2.40
CA MET A 48 -7.63 -4.57 3.65
C MET A 48 -8.38 -5.75 4.24
N PHE A 49 -7.66 -6.86 4.36
CA PHE A 49 -8.26 -8.09 4.88
C PHE A 49 -8.20 -8.17 6.40
N THR A 50 -7.59 -7.19 7.02
CA THR A 50 -7.38 -7.15 8.46
C THR A 50 -8.00 -5.88 9.03
N MET A 51 -8.78 -6.03 10.09
CA MET A 51 -9.30 -4.86 10.81
C MET A 51 -8.15 -4.12 11.47
N GLY A 52 -8.28 -2.81 11.59
CA GLY A 52 -7.28 -2.00 12.28
C GLY A 52 -6.22 -1.41 11.38
N LEU A 53 -6.31 -1.62 10.06
CA LEU A 53 -5.44 -0.96 9.11
C LEU A 53 -6.19 0.14 8.38
N GLN A 54 -5.57 1.31 8.26
CA GLN A 54 -6.10 2.44 7.50
C GLN A 54 -5.06 2.89 6.51
N VAL A 55 -5.48 3.16 5.29
CA VAL A 55 -4.60 3.59 4.21
C VAL A 55 -5.11 4.88 3.61
N GLN A 56 -4.21 5.85 3.44
CA GLN A 56 -4.52 7.11 2.79
C GLN A 56 -3.59 7.31 1.60
N LEU A 57 -4.17 7.55 0.44
CA LEU A 57 -3.45 7.85 -0.79
C LEU A 57 -3.99 9.14 -1.35
N LYS A 58 -3.14 10.16 -1.49
CA LYS A 58 -3.59 11.48 -1.95
C LYS A 58 -4.15 11.46 -3.36
N LYS A 59 -3.55 10.63 -4.22
CA LYS A 59 -3.97 10.51 -5.61
C LYS A 59 -4.10 9.04 -5.97
N SER A 60 -5.18 8.69 -6.64
CA SER A 60 -5.32 7.36 -7.21
C SER A 60 -4.72 7.26 -8.61
N LYS A 61 -4.53 8.40 -9.28
CA LYS A 61 -3.91 8.45 -10.61
C LYS A 61 -2.55 9.09 -10.52
N ILE A 62 -1.52 8.34 -10.91
CA ILE A 62 -0.13 8.77 -10.79
C ILE A 62 0.45 8.90 -12.19
N GLN A 63 0.94 10.11 -12.49
CA GLN A 63 1.53 10.40 -13.80
C GLN A 63 2.89 9.70 -13.95
N PRO A 64 3.32 9.43 -15.20
CA PRO A 64 4.65 8.85 -15.40
C PRO A 64 5.74 9.70 -14.74
N GLY A 65 6.59 9.06 -13.95
CA GLY A 65 7.65 9.72 -13.21
C GLY A 65 7.22 10.36 -11.91
N GLU A 66 5.92 10.34 -11.59
CA GLU A 66 5.42 10.93 -10.35
C GLU A 66 5.51 9.94 -9.19
N THR A 67 5.77 10.46 -8.00
CA THR A 67 5.78 9.67 -6.76
C THR A 67 4.78 10.26 -5.79
N VAL A 68 3.96 9.39 -5.20
CA VAL A 68 2.92 9.77 -4.24
C VAL A 68 3.13 9.01 -2.94
N LYS A 69 2.94 9.68 -1.83
CA LYS A 69 3.05 9.04 -0.51
C LYS A 69 1.76 8.35 -0.14
N MET A 70 1.86 7.10 0.28
CA MET A 70 0.75 6.34 0.83
C MET A 70 0.98 6.20 2.33
N LYS A 71 0.03 6.67 3.13
CA LYS A 71 0.13 6.59 4.59
C LYS A 71 -0.64 5.37 5.08
N VAL A 72 0.01 4.59 5.93
CA VAL A 72 -0.58 3.40 6.53
C VAL A 72 -0.64 3.60 8.04
N THR A 73 -1.80 3.38 8.63
CA THR A 73 -2.00 3.47 10.06
C THR A 73 -2.50 2.14 10.59
N ALA A 74 -1.87 1.64 11.64
CA ALA A 74 -2.30 0.43 12.34
C ALA A 74 -2.87 0.82 13.69
N VAL A 75 -4.08 0.31 14.01
CA VAL A 75 -4.78 0.59 15.26
C VAL A 75 -4.68 -0.64 16.16
N ALA A 76 -4.04 -0.49 17.31
CA ALA A 76 -3.71 -1.63 18.19
C ALA A 76 -4.94 -2.43 18.63
N THR A 77 -5.98 -1.73 19.11
CA THR A 77 -7.19 -2.41 19.59
C THR A 77 -7.84 -3.28 18.54
N ASP A 78 -7.94 -2.74 17.32
CA ASP A 78 -8.62 -3.45 16.24
C ASP A 78 -7.79 -4.62 15.72
N LEU A 79 -6.46 -4.46 15.69
CA LEU A 79 -5.57 -5.54 15.27
C LEU A 79 -5.62 -6.71 16.24
N LYS A 80 -5.71 -6.43 17.54
CA LYS A 80 -5.85 -7.47 18.57
C LYS A 80 -7.16 -8.24 18.41
N LYS A 81 -8.24 -7.54 18.06
CA LYS A 81 -9.54 -8.17 17.83
C LYS A 81 -9.53 -9.06 16.60
N SER A 82 -8.82 -8.68 15.56
CA SER A 82 -8.79 -9.44 14.32
C SER A 82 -7.98 -10.73 14.44
N ARG A 83 -7.11 -10.83 15.44
CA ARG A 83 -6.21 -11.96 15.64
C ARG A 83 -5.31 -12.23 14.44
N ALA A 84 -5.17 -11.28 13.56
CA ALA A 84 -4.32 -11.42 12.38
C ALA A 84 -2.86 -11.25 12.78
N LYS A 85 -2.03 -12.24 12.45
CA LYS A 85 -0.60 -12.18 12.74
C LYS A 85 0.15 -11.35 11.70
N HIS A 86 -0.36 -11.37 10.46
CA HIS A 86 0.29 -10.70 9.34
C HIS A 86 -0.75 -9.91 8.54
N PRO A 87 -1.06 -8.68 8.98
CA PRO A 87 -1.99 -7.85 8.22
C PRO A 87 -1.44 -7.53 6.84
N ARG A 88 -2.33 -7.49 5.86
CA ARG A 88 -1.98 -7.27 4.46
C ARG A 88 -2.92 -6.30 3.80
N ILE A 89 -2.40 -5.58 2.81
CA ILE A 89 -3.18 -4.69 1.96
C ILE A 89 -3.05 -5.19 0.53
N LEU A 90 -4.17 -5.40 -0.14
CA LEU A 90 -4.18 -5.73 -1.56
C LEU A 90 -4.48 -4.47 -2.36
N MET A 91 -3.51 -4.05 -3.17
CA MET A 91 -3.66 -2.89 -4.03
C MET A 91 -3.92 -3.35 -5.46
N ILE A 92 -5.01 -2.88 -6.06
CA ILE A 92 -5.37 -3.22 -7.43
C ILE A 92 -5.07 -2.04 -8.33
N THR A 93 -4.27 -2.27 -9.37
CA THR A 93 -3.81 -1.23 -10.29
C THR A 93 -4.15 -1.59 -11.73
N ASN A 94 -3.92 -0.65 -12.64
CA ASN A 94 -4.05 -0.91 -14.07
C ASN A 94 -2.73 -1.33 -14.72
N ASP A 95 -1.70 -1.62 -13.91
CA ASP A 95 -0.42 -2.11 -14.40
C ASP A 95 -0.61 -3.55 -14.92
N PRO A 96 -0.35 -3.82 -16.21
CA PRO A 96 -0.59 -5.16 -16.76
C PRO A 96 0.31 -6.24 -16.18
N GLU A 97 1.47 -5.87 -15.63
CA GLU A 97 2.37 -6.83 -15.01
C GLU A 97 2.15 -6.97 -13.51
N ASN A 98 1.60 -5.93 -12.88
CA ASN A 98 1.38 -5.89 -11.43
C ASN A 98 -0.02 -5.37 -11.12
N ALA A 99 -1.03 -6.05 -11.70
CA ALA A 99 -2.42 -5.66 -11.48
C ALA A 99 -2.83 -5.80 -10.02
N LYS A 100 -2.19 -6.73 -9.30
CA LYS A 100 -2.43 -6.94 -7.88
C LYS A 100 -1.11 -6.89 -7.13
N VAL A 101 -1.02 -6.02 -6.15
CA VAL A 101 0.18 -5.87 -5.32
C VAL A 101 -0.21 -6.14 -3.87
N VAL A 102 0.49 -7.07 -3.24
CA VAL A 102 0.26 -7.40 -1.84
C VAL A 102 1.30 -6.68 -0.99
N ILE A 103 0.83 -5.86 -0.07
CA ILE A 103 1.69 -5.13 0.86
C ILE A 103 1.54 -5.78 2.23
N ARG A 104 2.64 -6.22 2.81
CA ARG A 104 2.64 -6.84 4.14
C ARG A 104 2.97 -5.80 5.19
N ILE A 105 2.21 -5.82 6.26
CA ILE A 105 2.42 -4.90 7.39
C ILE A 105 2.90 -5.74 8.57
N ASN A 106 4.08 -5.43 9.06
CA ASN A 106 4.67 -6.17 10.18
C ASN A 106 4.56 -5.33 11.46
N VAL A 107 3.89 -5.88 12.45
CA VAL A 107 3.71 -5.26 13.76
C VAL A 107 4.11 -6.29 14.81
N LYS A 108 4.94 -5.87 15.75
CA LYS A 108 5.36 -6.76 16.84
C LYS A 108 4.40 -6.73 18.02
#